data_238626246e8d46a5f2bea10d4f7ab390
#
_entry.id   238626246e8d46a5f2bea10d4f7ab390
#
_cell.length_a   1.000
_cell.length_b   1.000
_cell.length_c   1.000
_cell.angle_alpha   90.00
_cell.angle_beta   90.00
_cell.angle_gamma   90.00
#
_symmetry.space_group_name_H-M   'P 1'
#
loop_
_entity.id
_entity.type
_entity.pdbx_description
1 polymer ?
#
loop_
_entity_poly.entity_id
_entity_poly.type
_entity_poly.pdbx_seq_one_letter_code
_entity_poly.pdbx_strand_id
1 'polypeptide(L)'
;MEKEKIIQELQKHDSTILNFPDRGPWGSSTYRGNCSGWIHAFLIWKYQVTKMAELFAGSGTGYDVAKDMGIAYSGADLNPIPVRPGILQNDATRDMVPESFLDADFLFMHPPYGLEIKIPYAGSMYADPTGDLSRVDLGQMPWKQFMRTLNAIVMMDCIPCLRISSTTPN
;
A
#
# COMPACT_ATOMS: atom_id res chain seq x y z
N MET A 1 10.08 -13.29 8.39
CA MET A 1 10.62 -13.05 9.77
C MET A 1 9.62 -13.59 10.76
N GLU A 2 10.03 -13.98 12.00
CA GLU A 2 9.08 -14.41 13.02
C GLU A 2 8.32 -13.21 13.58
N LYS A 3 7.01 -13.33 13.74
CA LYS A 3 6.11 -12.25 14.19
C LYS A 3 6.53 -11.63 15.52
N GLU A 4 6.96 -12.45 16.45
CA GLU A 4 7.40 -12.04 17.78
C GLU A 4 8.62 -11.10 17.71
N LYS A 5 9.58 -11.39 16.83
CA LYS A 5 10.75 -10.54 16.60
C LYS A 5 10.38 -9.21 15.97
N ILE A 6 9.42 -9.22 15.04
CA ILE A 6 8.88 -7.99 14.44
C ILE A 6 8.28 -7.12 15.54
N ILE A 7 7.39 -7.67 16.37
CA ILE A 7 6.72 -6.95 17.46
C ILE A 7 7.72 -6.38 18.46
N GLN A 8 8.73 -7.16 18.85
CA GLN A 8 9.79 -6.68 19.76
C GLN A 8 10.55 -5.47 19.20
N GLU A 9 10.79 -5.44 17.88
CA GLU A 9 11.42 -4.26 17.26
C GLU A 9 10.47 -3.06 17.25
N LEU A 10 9.20 -3.28 16.88
CA LEU A 10 8.20 -2.22 16.79
C LEU A 10 7.92 -1.56 18.16
N GLN A 11 7.96 -2.31 19.26
CA GLN A 11 7.76 -1.80 20.61
C GLN A 11 8.82 -0.77 21.07
N LYS A 12 9.95 -0.69 20.37
CA LYS A 12 10.96 0.33 20.63
C LYS A 12 10.60 1.71 20.06
N HIS A 13 9.53 1.77 19.23
CA HIS A 13 9.08 2.97 18.55
C HIS A 13 7.75 3.45 19.14
N ASP A 14 7.76 4.52 19.90
CA ASP A 14 6.59 5.13 20.54
C ASP A 14 6.18 6.48 19.92
N SER A 15 6.93 6.91 18.90
CA SER A 15 6.77 8.20 18.22
C SER A 15 5.99 8.06 16.91
N THR A 16 5.44 9.18 16.45
CA THR A 16 4.90 9.31 15.08
C THR A 16 6.02 9.48 14.04
N ILE A 17 7.26 9.72 14.46
CA ILE A 17 8.43 9.74 13.60
C ILE A 17 9.03 8.33 13.59
N LEU A 18 8.86 7.63 12.49
CA LEU A 18 9.36 6.27 12.31
C LEU A 18 10.72 6.31 11.61
N ASN A 19 11.76 5.93 12.32
CA ASN A 19 13.12 5.82 11.78
C ASN A 19 13.65 4.41 12.02
N PHE A 20 13.60 3.59 10.98
CA PHE A 20 14.15 2.22 11.02
C PHE A 20 15.53 2.19 10.37
N PRO A 21 16.46 1.36 10.89
CA PRO A 21 17.86 1.32 10.40
C PRO A 21 17.97 0.77 8.96
N ASP A 22 16.98 0.01 8.54
CA ASP A 22 16.89 -0.57 7.21
C ASP A 22 15.43 -0.67 6.75
N ARG A 23 15.20 -1.22 5.57
CA ARG A 23 13.85 -1.39 5.02
C ARG A 23 13.18 -2.72 5.39
N GLY A 24 13.86 -3.57 6.11
CA GLY A 24 13.45 -4.94 6.39
C GLY A 24 13.66 -5.90 5.20
N PRO A 25 13.41 -7.21 5.42
CA PRO A 25 13.68 -8.25 4.42
C PRO A 25 12.58 -8.40 3.36
N TRP A 26 11.57 -7.55 3.37
CA TRP A 26 10.34 -7.67 2.56
C TRP A 26 10.43 -6.94 1.22
N GLY A 27 9.70 -7.46 0.23
CA GLY A 27 9.67 -6.94 -1.13
C GLY A 27 11.00 -7.10 -1.86
N SER A 28 11.30 -6.17 -2.77
CA SER A 28 12.55 -6.17 -3.54
C SER A 28 13.32 -4.87 -3.37
N SER A 29 14.60 -4.95 -3.02
CA SER A 29 15.50 -3.78 -2.95
C SER A 29 15.80 -3.15 -4.32
N THR A 30 15.58 -3.89 -5.40
CA THR A 30 15.79 -3.40 -6.77
C THR A 30 14.55 -2.69 -7.33
N TYR A 31 13.40 -2.80 -6.68
CA TYR A 31 12.19 -2.10 -7.08
C TYR A 31 12.24 -0.65 -6.60
N ARG A 32 12.25 0.30 -7.55
CA ARG A 32 12.30 1.73 -7.22
C ARG A 32 11.00 2.18 -6.58
N GLY A 33 11.10 3.15 -5.65
CA GLY A 33 9.92 3.70 -4.95
C GLY A 33 9.27 2.74 -3.95
N ASN A 34 9.94 1.65 -3.61
CA ASN A 34 9.44 0.67 -2.68
C ASN A 34 9.42 1.21 -1.24
N CYS A 35 8.27 1.09 -0.56
CA CYS A 35 8.12 1.48 0.83
C CYS A 35 8.88 0.52 1.75
N SER A 36 9.33 1.00 2.90
CA SER A 36 9.89 0.14 3.95
C SER A 36 8.83 -0.80 4.51
N GLY A 37 9.15 -2.09 4.61
CA GLY A 37 8.25 -3.06 5.23
C GLY A 37 7.98 -2.79 6.71
N TRP A 38 8.90 -2.13 7.40
CA TRP A 38 8.70 -1.72 8.79
C TRP A 38 7.52 -0.76 8.96
N ILE A 39 7.25 0.11 7.97
CA ILE A 39 6.08 0.99 7.99
C ILE A 39 4.79 0.16 7.96
N HIS A 40 4.70 -0.83 7.06
CA HIS A 40 3.56 -1.74 7.00
C HIS A 40 3.39 -2.49 8.33
N ALA A 41 4.48 -3.10 8.83
CA ALA A 41 4.46 -3.84 10.07
C ALA A 41 4.02 -2.98 11.26
N PHE A 42 4.51 -1.73 11.35
CA PHE A 42 4.13 -0.79 12.39
C PHE A 42 2.64 -0.46 12.35
N LEU A 43 2.11 -0.14 11.17
CA LEU A 43 0.70 0.20 11.00
C LEU A 43 -0.21 -1.00 11.32
N ILE A 44 0.14 -2.20 10.84
CA ILE A 44 -0.57 -3.44 11.15
C ILE A 44 -0.62 -3.68 12.67
N TRP A 45 0.53 -3.58 13.34
CA TRP A 45 0.63 -3.78 14.78
C TRP A 45 -0.10 -2.69 15.56
N LYS A 46 0.13 -1.43 15.22
CA LYS A 46 -0.43 -0.25 15.92
C LYS A 46 -1.96 -0.23 15.88
N TYR A 47 -2.54 -0.58 14.73
CA TYR A 47 -3.99 -0.53 14.51
C TYR A 47 -4.67 -1.90 14.59
N GLN A 48 -3.92 -2.94 14.98
CA GLN A 48 -4.43 -4.30 15.14
C GLN A 48 -5.16 -4.82 13.89
N VAL A 49 -4.60 -4.52 12.72
CA VAL A 49 -5.16 -4.87 11.42
C VAL A 49 -5.28 -6.39 11.30
N THR A 50 -6.42 -6.87 10.82
CA THR A 50 -6.69 -8.28 10.58
C THR A 50 -6.69 -8.62 9.09
N LYS A 51 -7.08 -7.65 8.24
CA LYS A 51 -7.00 -7.76 6.79
C LYS A 51 -6.59 -6.43 6.17
N MET A 52 -5.46 -6.43 5.46
CA MET A 52 -4.97 -5.27 4.74
C MET A 52 -5.32 -5.37 3.25
N ALA A 53 -5.91 -4.31 2.71
CA ALA A 53 -5.95 -4.03 1.27
C ALA A 53 -4.81 -3.08 0.88
N GLU A 54 -4.19 -3.28 -0.28
CA GLU A 54 -3.10 -2.41 -0.75
C GLU A 54 -3.25 -2.08 -2.23
N LEU A 55 -3.38 -0.78 -2.54
CA LEU A 55 -3.21 -0.26 -3.91
C LEU A 55 -1.74 0.12 -4.13
N PHE A 56 -1.27 -0.07 -5.37
CA PHE A 56 0.13 0.16 -5.75
C PHE A 56 1.09 -0.80 -5.02
N ALA A 57 0.73 -2.08 -4.99
CA ALA A 57 1.43 -3.13 -4.24
C ALA A 57 2.90 -3.36 -4.69
N GLY A 58 3.26 -2.92 -5.90
CA GLY A 58 4.62 -2.89 -6.42
C GLY A 58 5.34 -4.21 -6.28
N SER A 59 6.44 -4.24 -5.53
CA SER A 59 7.26 -5.44 -5.31
C SER A 59 6.66 -6.43 -4.30
N GLY A 60 5.46 -6.18 -3.77
CA GLY A 60 4.79 -7.05 -2.81
C GLY A 60 5.32 -6.94 -1.38
N THR A 61 5.87 -5.79 -1.00
CA THR A 61 6.34 -5.56 0.37
C THR A 61 5.23 -5.76 1.39
N GLY A 62 4.04 -5.19 1.15
CA GLY A 62 2.90 -5.36 2.04
C GLY A 62 2.43 -6.80 2.15
N TYR A 63 2.44 -7.55 1.03
CA TYR A 63 2.15 -9.00 1.05
C TYR A 63 3.10 -9.78 1.96
N ASP A 64 4.41 -9.56 1.79
CA ASP A 64 5.42 -10.27 2.57
C ASP A 64 5.29 -9.96 4.07
N VAL A 65 5.03 -8.69 4.42
CA VAL A 65 4.80 -8.28 5.81
C VAL A 65 3.51 -8.88 6.36
N ALA A 66 2.40 -8.82 5.62
CA ALA A 66 1.12 -9.40 6.04
C ALA A 66 1.25 -10.90 6.34
N LYS A 67 1.98 -11.62 5.49
CA LYS A 67 2.31 -13.04 5.69
C LYS A 67 3.08 -13.27 6.99
N ASP A 68 4.13 -12.50 7.24
CA ASP A 68 4.95 -12.64 8.46
C ASP A 68 4.18 -12.21 9.72
N MET A 69 3.29 -11.23 9.60
CA MET A 69 2.41 -10.77 10.69
C MET A 69 1.18 -11.69 10.91
N GLY A 70 0.92 -12.62 9.99
CA GLY A 70 -0.20 -13.57 10.08
C GLY A 70 -1.56 -12.93 9.90
N ILE A 71 -1.70 -11.94 9.01
CA ILE A 71 -2.95 -11.28 8.67
C ILE A 71 -3.37 -11.59 7.22
N ALA A 72 -4.65 -11.41 6.91
CA ALA A 72 -5.14 -11.51 5.54
C ALA A 72 -4.67 -10.33 4.68
N TYR A 73 -4.53 -10.55 3.37
CA TYR A 73 -4.03 -9.55 2.43
C TYR A 73 -4.73 -9.64 1.08
N SER A 74 -5.01 -8.49 0.50
CA SER A 74 -5.41 -8.32 -0.90
C SER A 74 -4.67 -7.14 -1.49
N GLY A 75 -3.98 -7.34 -2.60
CA GLY A 75 -3.21 -6.30 -3.28
C GLY A 75 -3.69 -6.03 -4.70
N ALA A 76 -3.41 -4.84 -5.20
CA ALA A 76 -3.62 -4.45 -6.58
C ALA A 76 -2.46 -3.61 -7.09
N ASP A 77 -2.06 -3.84 -8.34
CA ASP A 77 -0.98 -3.11 -9.01
C ASP A 77 -1.24 -3.03 -10.51
N LEU A 78 -0.69 -2.03 -11.17
CA LEU A 78 -0.81 -1.88 -12.63
C LEU A 78 0.00 -2.94 -13.39
N ASN A 79 1.02 -3.55 -12.76
CA ASN A 79 1.86 -4.56 -13.36
C ASN A 79 1.02 -5.76 -13.82
N PRO A 80 1.02 -6.11 -15.13
CA PRO A 80 0.28 -7.26 -15.64
C PRO A 80 0.81 -8.61 -15.15
N ILE A 81 2.02 -8.63 -14.60
CA ILE A 81 2.64 -9.84 -14.04
C ILE A 81 2.86 -9.61 -12.54
N PRO A 82 1.86 -9.91 -11.70
CA PRO A 82 1.97 -9.72 -10.26
C PRO A 82 3.13 -10.50 -9.66
N VAL A 83 3.87 -9.85 -8.77
CA VAL A 83 5.10 -10.42 -8.18
C VAL A 83 4.82 -11.33 -6.97
N ARG A 84 3.59 -11.33 -6.47
CA ARG A 84 3.14 -12.17 -5.34
C ARG A 84 1.72 -12.68 -5.57
N PRO A 85 1.37 -13.85 -5.00
CA PRO A 85 -0.02 -14.30 -4.92
C PRO A 85 -0.88 -13.27 -4.18
N GLY A 86 -2.13 -13.08 -4.59
CA GLY A 86 -3.03 -12.12 -3.93
C GLY A 86 -2.83 -10.66 -4.35
N ILE A 87 -1.93 -10.39 -5.31
CA ILE A 87 -1.86 -9.11 -6.01
C ILE A 87 -2.53 -9.30 -7.38
N LEU A 88 -3.53 -8.48 -7.67
CA LEU A 88 -4.27 -8.50 -8.93
C LEU A 88 -3.81 -7.36 -9.83
N GLN A 89 -3.87 -7.56 -11.15
CA GLN A 89 -3.71 -6.44 -12.07
C GLN A 89 -4.91 -5.51 -11.95
N ASN A 90 -4.65 -4.21 -11.74
CA ASN A 90 -5.70 -3.19 -11.64
C ASN A 90 -5.11 -1.82 -12.01
N ASP A 91 -5.81 -1.11 -12.88
CA ASP A 91 -5.50 0.28 -13.19
C ASP A 91 -6.34 1.20 -12.30
N ALA A 92 -5.76 1.70 -11.23
CA ALA A 92 -6.42 2.56 -10.25
C ALA A 92 -6.99 3.87 -10.86
N THR A 93 -6.64 4.20 -12.11
CA THR A 93 -7.18 5.37 -12.81
C THR A 93 -8.50 5.09 -13.54
N ARG A 94 -8.84 3.83 -13.77
CA ARG A 94 -10.00 3.41 -14.58
C ARG A 94 -10.84 2.33 -13.93
N ASP A 95 -10.20 1.38 -13.27
CA ASP A 95 -10.86 0.19 -12.79
C ASP A 95 -11.51 0.44 -11.42
N MET A 96 -12.58 -0.30 -11.13
CA MET A 96 -13.09 -0.40 -9.78
C MET A 96 -12.07 -1.15 -8.91
N VAL A 97 -12.04 -0.86 -7.63
CA VAL A 97 -11.22 -1.63 -6.69
C VAL A 97 -11.67 -3.09 -6.66
N PRO A 98 -10.73 -4.03 -6.51
CA PRO A 98 -11.07 -5.44 -6.41
C PRO A 98 -12.09 -5.71 -5.30
N GLU A 99 -13.06 -6.59 -5.56
CA GLU A 99 -14.08 -6.98 -4.57
C GLU A 99 -13.44 -7.48 -3.26
N SER A 100 -12.27 -8.11 -3.35
CA SER A 100 -11.50 -8.58 -2.18
C SER A 100 -11.01 -7.47 -1.25
N PHE A 101 -11.19 -6.20 -1.62
CA PHE A 101 -10.88 -5.05 -0.75
C PHE A 101 -12.05 -4.69 0.18
N LEU A 102 -13.28 -5.09 -0.18
CA LEU A 102 -14.49 -4.63 0.51
C LEU A 102 -14.60 -5.07 1.97
N ASP A 103 -13.94 -6.17 2.35
CA ASP A 103 -13.91 -6.70 3.72
C ASP A 103 -12.58 -6.43 4.45
N ALA A 104 -11.72 -5.56 3.88
CA ALA A 104 -10.50 -5.14 4.55
C ALA A 104 -10.80 -4.11 5.64
N ASP A 105 -10.09 -4.21 6.77
CA ASP A 105 -10.16 -3.25 7.86
C ASP A 105 -9.09 -2.16 7.78
N PHE A 106 -8.17 -2.27 6.81
CA PHE A 106 -7.13 -1.29 6.58
C PHE A 106 -6.76 -1.19 5.09
N LEU A 107 -6.73 0.03 4.55
CA LEU A 107 -6.25 0.31 3.20
C LEU A 107 -4.90 1.03 3.24
N PHE A 108 -3.88 0.40 2.67
CA PHE A 108 -2.57 1.00 2.45
C PHE A 108 -2.43 1.48 0.99
N MET A 109 -1.86 2.66 0.80
CA MET A 109 -1.60 3.20 -0.52
C MET A 109 -0.28 3.97 -0.53
N HIS A 110 0.57 3.65 -1.50
CA HIS A 110 1.80 4.37 -1.77
C HIS A 110 1.91 4.66 -3.27
N PRO A 111 1.11 5.62 -3.78
CA PRO A 111 1.05 5.90 -5.22
C PRO A 111 2.38 6.46 -5.74
N PRO A 112 2.66 6.33 -7.05
CA PRO A 112 3.76 7.03 -7.70
C PRO A 112 3.67 8.55 -7.48
N TYR A 113 4.80 9.22 -7.47
CA TYR A 113 4.88 10.66 -7.19
C TYR A 113 4.75 11.56 -8.44
N GLY A 114 4.28 11.01 -9.55
CA GLY A 114 4.17 11.72 -10.82
C GLY A 114 5.53 12.01 -11.47
N LEU A 115 5.55 12.93 -12.41
CA LEU A 115 6.77 13.29 -13.15
C LEU A 115 7.83 13.98 -12.29
N GLU A 116 7.48 14.54 -11.15
CA GLU A 116 8.40 15.32 -10.31
C GLU A 116 9.58 14.48 -9.80
N ILE A 117 9.37 13.21 -9.50
CA ILE A 117 10.43 12.32 -8.98
C ILE A 117 11.04 11.43 -10.06
N LYS A 118 10.48 11.42 -11.27
CA LYS A 118 11.03 10.71 -12.45
C LYS A 118 11.42 9.26 -12.18
N ILE A 119 10.53 8.47 -11.57
CA ILE A 119 10.66 7.03 -11.42
C ILE A 119 9.71 6.37 -12.42
N PRO A 120 10.10 6.13 -13.68
CA PRO A 120 9.23 5.47 -14.64
C PRO A 120 9.14 3.98 -14.31
N TYR A 121 7.94 3.50 -14.04
CA TYR A 121 7.67 2.07 -13.84
C TYR A 121 7.48 1.37 -15.18
N ALA A 122 6.61 1.91 -16.06
CA ALA A 122 6.47 1.41 -17.42
C ALA A 122 7.76 1.59 -18.23
N GLY A 123 8.09 0.60 -19.04
CA GLY A 123 9.32 0.52 -19.82
C GLY A 123 10.50 -0.13 -19.10
N SER A 124 10.47 -0.21 -17.77
CA SER A 124 11.45 -0.96 -16.97
C SER A 124 10.87 -2.23 -16.33
N MET A 125 9.57 -2.23 -16.01
CA MET A 125 8.92 -3.34 -15.31
C MET A 125 7.78 -3.96 -16.13
N TYR A 126 7.12 -3.18 -16.98
CA TYR A 126 6.08 -3.62 -17.92
C TYR A 126 6.06 -2.68 -19.14
N ALA A 127 5.52 -3.15 -20.27
CA ALA A 127 5.66 -2.45 -21.55
C ALA A 127 4.64 -1.32 -21.75
N ASP A 128 3.38 -1.53 -21.35
CA ASP A 128 2.30 -0.58 -21.60
C ASP A 128 2.30 0.56 -20.55
N PRO A 129 2.55 1.82 -20.95
CA PRO A 129 2.54 2.95 -20.03
C PRO A 129 1.14 3.45 -19.66
N THR A 130 0.08 2.85 -20.21
CA THR A 130 -1.30 3.29 -19.94
C THR A 130 -1.63 3.10 -18.46
N GLY A 131 -2.12 4.17 -17.81
CA GLY A 131 -2.44 4.17 -16.38
C GLY A 131 -1.24 4.41 -15.45
N ASP A 132 0.00 4.49 -15.98
CA ASP A 132 1.19 4.75 -15.16
C ASP A 132 1.23 6.20 -14.67
N LEU A 133 0.80 6.40 -13.43
CA LEU A 133 0.77 7.71 -12.77
C LEU A 133 2.15 8.35 -12.60
N SER A 134 3.24 7.57 -12.68
CA SER A 134 4.60 8.11 -12.62
C SER A 134 4.98 8.94 -13.85
N ARG A 135 4.21 8.82 -14.94
CA ARG A 135 4.46 9.49 -16.22
C ARG A 135 3.62 10.73 -16.47
N VAL A 136 2.78 11.12 -15.54
CA VAL A 136 1.88 12.25 -15.69
C VAL A 136 2.04 13.25 -14.54
N ASP A 137 1.85 14.53 -14.85
CA ASP A 137 1.87 15.58 -13.83
C ASP A 137 0.69 15.44 -12.87
N LEU A 138 0.93 15.79 -11.62
CA LEU A 138 -0.13 15.95 -10.63
C LEU A 138 -1.16 16.97 -11.13
N GLY A 139 -2.43 16.64 -11.00
CA GLY A 139 -3.52 17.49 -11.46
C GLY A 139 -4.01 17.23 -12.89
N GLN A 140 -3.31 16.40 -13.67
CA GLN A 140 -3.83 15.89 -14.95
C GLN A 140 -4.94 14.84 -14.76
N MET A 141 -5.57 14.45 -15.88
CA MET A 141 -6.78 13.62 -15.85
C MET A 141 -6.61 12.27 -15.16
N PRO A 142 -5.50 11.48 -15.35
CA PRO A 142 -5.31 10.22 -14.65
C PRO A 142 -5.28 10.36 -13.11
N TRP A 143 -4.64 11.41 -12.61
CA TRP A 143 -4.63 11.71 -11.18
C TRP A 143 -6.00 12.13 -10.66
N LYS A 144 -6.74 12.93 -11.43
CA LYS A 144 -8.13 13.31 -11.08
C LYS A 144 -9.06 12.11 -11.07
N GLN A 145 -8.87 11.16 -11.99
CA GLN A 145 -9.64 9.91 -12.02
C GLN A 145 -9.32 9.03 -10.80
N PHE A 146 -8.04 8.82 -10.50
CA PHE A 146 -7.61 8.12 -9.29
C PHE A 146 -8.22 8.74 -8.03
N MET A 147 -8.17 10.07 -7.87
CA MET A 147 -8.76 10.74 -6.72
C MET A 147 -10.28 10.56 -6.63
N ARG A 148 -10.98 10.46 -7.77
CA ARG A 148 -12.43 10.13 -7.79
C ARG A 148 -12.69 8.70 -7.35
N THR A 149 -11.88 7.75 -7.83
CA THR A 149 -11.94 6.35 -7.41
C THR A 149 -11.69 6.24 -5.90
N LEU A 150 -10.67 6.91 -5.39
CA LEU A 150 -10.37 6.94 -3.97
C LEU A 150 -11.54 7.51 -3.15
N ASN A 151 -12.13 8.63 -3.58
CA ASN A 151 -13.31 9.19 -2.91
C ASN A 151 -14.49 8.21 -2.91
N ALA A 152 -14.72 7.50 -4.03
CA ALA A 152 -15.76 6.48 -4.09
C ALA A 152 -15.53 5.36 -3.07
N ILE A 153 -14.29 4.87 -2.93
CA ILE A 153 -13.93 3.85 -1.94
C ILE A 153 -14.23 4.34 -0.52
N VAL A 154 -13.82 5.56 -0.20
CA VAL A 154 -14.01 6.16 1.14
C VAL A 154 -15.50 6.38 1.44
N MET A 155 -16.29 6.81 0.43
CA MET A 155 -17.71 7.11 0.59
C MET A 155 -18.61 5.86 0.60
N MET A 156 -18.12 4.71 0.14
CA MET A 156 -18.91 3.46 0.14
C MET A 156 -18.95 2.75 1.50
N ASP A 157 -18.36 3.34 2.55
CA ASP A 157 -18.19 2.70 3.88
C ASP A 157 -17.57 1.30 3.82
N CYS A 158 -16.95 0.96 2.69
CA CYS A 158 -16.41 -0.38 2.43
C CYS A 158 -15.15 -0.68 3.25
N ILE A 159 -14.45 0.35 3.67
CA ILE A 159 -13.32 0.25 4.59
C ILE A 159 -13.62 1.21 5.73
N PRO A 160 -13.70 0.75 6.97
CA PRO A 160 -13.84 1.64 8.10
C PRO A 160 -12.66 2.63 8.05
N CYS A 161 -12.89 3.82 7.52
CA CYS A 161 -11.93 4.90 7.71
C CYS A 161 -11.68 4.98 9.20
N LEU A 162 -10.42 4.97 9.58
CA LEU A 162 -10.00 5.15 10.97
C LEU A 162 -10.73 6.38 11.53
N ARG A 163 -11.86 6.17 12.19
CA ARG A 163 -12.42 7.18 13.06
C ARG A 163 -11.45 7.25 14.22
N ILE A 164 -10.53 8.20 14.15
CA ILE A 164 -9.81 8.63 15.33
C ILE A 164 -10.88 9.17 16.26
N SER A 165 -11.44 8.31 17.09
CA SER A 165 -12.29 8.74 18.18
C SER A 165 -11.37 9.51 19.12
N SER A 166 -11.53 10.82 19.15
CA SER A 166 -10.96 11.69 20.17
C SER A 166 -11.71 11.42 21.50
N THR A 167 -11.55 10.23 22.03
CA THR A 167 -11.87 9.99 23.44
C THR A 167 -10.62 10.33 24.22
N THR A 168 -10.51 11.60 24.59
CA THR A 168 -9.69 11.99 25.72
C THR A 168 -10.21 11.25 26.95
N PRO A 169 -9.44 10.47 27.66
CA PRO A 169 -9.82 9.99 28.98
C PRO A 169 -9.90 11.19 29.91
N ASN A 170 -11.04 11.34 30.58
CA ASN A 170 -11.16 12.23 31.74
C ASN A 170 -10.24 11.80 32.87
#